data_9e4a4235a416864630d8af0ac28518ed
#
_entry.id   9e4a4235a416864630d8af0ac28518ed
#
_cell.length_a   1.000
_cell.length_b   1.000
_cell.length_c   1.000
_cell.angle_alpha   90.00
_cell.angle_beta   90.00
_cell.angle_gamma   90.00
#
_symmetry.space_group_name_H-M   'P 1'
#
loop_
_entity.id
_entity.type
_entity.pdbx_description
1 polymer ?
#
loop_
_entity_poly.entity_id
_entity_poly.type
_entity_poly.pdbx_seq_one_letter_code
_entity_poly.pdbx_strand_id
1 'polypeptide(L)'
;IIFIFLLVIFSPQAGAQIWQSDVPAAQTSTTQNDSGPVAVPIASEKALSYYKTRNFWWGFGIIWGLFVPALFLFTGWSAKIRDVAQRLGKKWFFVIGLYSIIFTLITFLIDLPIGYLSDYSMEHSFGLSNQTIGKWLQDNFISLAISCIMGFLFLWVPYLLLKKSPQRWWLYTSILAVPFIFLMILVQPLWIDPLFNKFGPMQDKALETKILALAEKSGIAGSRVFEVAKSEDTKKVNAYVT
;
A
#
# COMPACT_ATOMS: atom_id res chain seq x y z
N ILE A 1 -10.68 -15.19 4.60
CA ILE A 1 -9.31 -15.18 5.15
C ILE A 1 -8.29 -14.91 4.03
N ILE A 2 -8.35 -15.60 2.88
CA ILE A 2 -7.43 -15.37 1.75
C ILE A 2 -7.62 -13.97 1.14
N PHE A 3 -8.84 -13.46 1.09
CA PHE A 3 -9.14 -12.11 0.60
C PHE A 3 -8.56 -11.00 1.50
N ILE A 4 -8.54 -11.25 2.80
CA ILE A 4 -7.90 -10.33 3.78
C ILE A 4 -6.39 -10.31 3.57
N PHE A 5 -5.76 -11.44 3.25
CA PHE A 5 -4.31 -11.51 3.00
C PHE A 5 -3.91 -10.78 1.70
N LEU A 6 -4.70 -10.90 0.62
CA LEU A 6 -4.47 -10.18 -0.63
C LEU A 6 -4.75 -8.67 -0.49
N LEU A 7 -5.76 -8.25 0.26
CA LEU A 7 -6.04 -6.84 0.54
C LEU A 7 -4.95 -6.18 1.40
N VAL A 8 -4.34 -6.91 2.32
CA VAL A 8 -3.21 -6.42 3.15
C VAL A 8 -1.95 -6.27 2.31
N ILE A 9 -1.68 -7.16 1.34
CA ILE A 9 -0.51 -7.07 0.46
C ILE A 9 -0.65 -5.93 -0.56
N PHE A 10 -1.87 -5.64 -1.02
CA PHE A 10 -2.15 -4.58 -2.00
C PHE A 10 -2.59 -3.25 -1.40
N SER A 11 -2.59 -3.10 -0.08
CA SER A 11 -2.73 -1.78 0.53
C SER A 11 -1.43 -1.00 0.28
N PRO A 12 -1.43 0.05 -0.57
CA PRO A 12 -0.20 0.80 -0.88
C PRO A 12 0.42 1.50 0.33
N GLN A 13 -0.20 1.36 1.50
CA GLN A 13 0.20 2.03 2.73
C GLN A 13 0.87 1.13 3.79
N ALA A 14 0.95 -0.19 3.57
CA ALA A 14 1.49 -1.10 4.57
C ALA A 14 3.02 -1.08 4.71
N GLY A 15 3.75 -0.43 3.80
CA GLY A 15 5.21 -0.55 3.70
C GLY A 15 6.06 0.60 4.27
N ALA A 16 5.50 1.72 4.70
CA ALA A 16 6.31 2.91 4.99
C ALA A 16 5.99 3.55 6.33
N GLN A 17 6.19 2.82 7.45
CA GLN A 17 5.95 3.43 8.74
C GLN A 17 6.85 2.94 9.85
N ILE A 18 8.08 3.31 9.78
CA ILE A 18 8.96 3.29 10.94
C ILE A 18 9.61 4.68 11.05
N TRP A 19 9.22 5.39 12.13
CA TRP A 19 9.93 6.53 12.73
C TRP A 19 10.24 7.75 11.85
N GLN A 20 9.41 8.77 11.95
CA GLN A 20 9.83 10.15 11.67
C GLN A 20 9.68 11.02 12.92
N SER A 21 10.82 11.38 13.49
CA SER A 21 10.94 12.52 14.36
C SER A 21 10.89 13.81 13.52
N ASP A 22 10.11 14.80 13.93
CA ASP A 22 10.20 16.16 13.41
C ASP A 22 11.61 16.68 13.73
N VAL A 23 12.51 16.62 12.76
CA VAL A 23 13.83 17.29 12.87
C VAL A 23 13.62 18.73 12.39
N PRO A 24 13.79 19.75 13.26
CA PRO A 24 13.88 21.14 12.80
C PRO A 24 15.03 21.25 11.81
N ALA A 25 14.88 22.12 10.81
CA ALA A 25 15.88 22.36 9.78
C ALA A 25 17.30 22.45 10.36
N ALA A 26 18.20 21.68 9.77
CA ALA A 26 19.57 21.50 10.22
C ALA A 26 20.25 22.83 10.57
N GLN A 27 20.44 23.07 11.84
CA GLN A 27 21.50 23.97 12.28
C GLN A 27 22.82 23.29 11.98
N THR A 28 23.68 23.97 11.25
CA THR A 28 25.04 23.58 10.91
C THR A 28 25.77 23.13 12.17
N SER A 29 25.85 21.84 12.41
CA SER A 29 26.57 21.29 13.55
C SER A 29 28.05 21.32 13.27
N THR A 30 28.74 22.21 13.94
CA THR A 30 30.15 22.07 14.29
C THR A 30 30.41 20.66 14.81
N THR A 31 31.38 20.00 14.25
CA THR A 31 31.93 18.71 14.65
C THR A 31 32.21 18.68 16.17
N GLN A 32 31.30 18.14 16.93
CA GLN A 32 31.56 17.70 18.29
C GLN A 32 31.59 16.17 18.28
N ASN A 33 32.79 15.63 18.52
CA ASN A 33 33.02 14.23 18.88
C ASN A 33 32.43 14.02 20.30
N ASP A 34 31.10 13.90 20.38
CA ASP A 34 30.42 13.54 21.61
C ASP A 34 30.04 12.05 21.54
N SER A 35 30.83 11.22 22.22
CA SER A 35 30.63 9.76 22.36
C SER A 35 29.57 9.42 23.42
N GLY A 36 28.74 10.39 23.83
CA GLY A 36 27.61 10.19 24.74
C GLY A 36 26.36 9.64 24.04
N PRO A 37 25.45 8.96 24.77
CA PRO A 37 24.17 8.56 24.19
C PRO A 37 23.38 9.80 23.74
N VAL A 38 22.96 9.80 22.48
CA VAL A 38 22.17 10.89 21.90
C VAL A 38 20.84 10.99 22.65
N ALA A 39 20.55 12.16 23.23
CA ALA A 39 19.30 12.39 23.93
C ALA A 39 18.11 12.26 22.96
N VAL A 40 17.14 11.39 23.29
CA VAL A 40 15.93 11.22 22.48
C VAL A 40 15.05 12.48 22.66
N PRO A 41 14.68 13.16 21.57
CA PRO A 41 13.80 14.34 21.65
C PRO A 41 12.46 14.00 22.31
N ILE A 42 11.95 14.88 23.15
CA ILE A 42 10.61 14.73 23.72
C ILE A 42 9.60 14.96 22.61
N ALA A 43 8.67 14.00 22.43
CA ALA A 43 7.64 14.10 21.42
C ALA A 43 6.73 15.31 21.65
N SER A 44 6.47 16.09 20.60
CA SER A 44 5.54 17.22 20.67
C SER A 44 4.10 16.75 20.92
N GLU A 45 3.26 17.61 21.48
CA GLU A 45 1.83 17.31 21.68
C GLU A 45 1.14 16.95 20.34
N LYS A 46 1.51 17.64 19.26
CA LYS A 46 1.02 17.36 17.92
C LYS A 46 1.41 15.95 17.44
N ALA A 47 2.66 15.53 17.69
CA ALA A 47 3.13 14.20 17.36
C ALA A 47 2.40 13.11 18.15
N LEU A 48 2.17 13.34 19.44
CA LEU A 48 1.39 12.42 20.29
C LEU A 48 -0.07 12.34 19.85
N SER A 49 -0.68 13.47 19.48
CA SER A 49 -2.05 13.49 18.95
C SER A 49 -2.16 12.75 17.62
N TYR A 50 -1.22 12.97 16.70
CA TYR A 50 -1.15 12.23 15.43
C TYR A 50 -1.03 10.72 15.67
N TYR A 51 -0.12 10.30 16.55
CA TYR A 51 0.07 8.91 16.92
C TYR A 51 -1.20 8.26 17.46
N LYS A 52 -1.91 8.93 18.37
CA LYS A 52 -3.18 8.45 18.94
C LYS A 52 -4.27 8.31 17.88
N THR A 53 -4.45 9.34 17.04
CA THR A 53 -5.45 9.35 15.95
C THR A 53 -5.15 8.24 14.94
N ARG A 54 -3.88 8.06 14.60
CA ARG A 54 -3.46 7.02 13.69
C ARG A 54 -3.71 5.62 14.24
N ASN A 55 -3.38 5.37 15.50
CA ASN A 55 -3.67 4.09 16.15
C ASN A 55 -5.17 3.81 16.25
N PHE A 56 -5.98 4.83 16.46
CA PHE A 56 -7.45 4.71 16.39
C PHE A 56 -7.89 4.23 14.99
N TRP A 57 -7.46 4.90 13.93
CA TRP A 57 -7.81 4.51 12.57
C TRP A 57 -7.27 3.12 12.19
N TRP A 58 -6.09 2.77 12.66
CA TRP A 58 -5.53 1.42 12.49
C TRP A 58 -6.41 0.35 13.15
N GLY A 59 -6.77 0.55 14.43
CA GLY A 59 -7.64 -0.38 15.15
C GLY A 59 -9.04 -0.45 14.55
N PHE A 60 -9.62 0.71 14.16
CA PHE A 60 -10.87 0.77 13.43
C PHE A 60 -10.80 0.00 12.11
N GLY A 61 -9.73 0.17 11.35
CA GLY A 61 -9.52 -0.52 10.06
C GLY A 61 -9.51 -2.05 10.21
N ILE A 62 -8.91 -2.59 11.27
CA ILE A 62 -8.95 -4.03 11.55
C ILE A 62 -10.40 -4.50 11.76
N ILE A 63 -11.15 -3.79 12.62
CA ILE A 63 -12.56 -4.14 12.91
C ILE A 63 -13.40 -4.02 11.63
N TRP A 64 -13.22 -2.92 10.88
CA TRP A 64 -13.93 -2.66 9.65
C TRP A 64 -13.63 -3.71 8.56
N GLY A 65 -12.36 -4.08 8.41
CA GLY A 65 -11.92 -5.11 7.46
C GLY A 65 -12.47 -6.50 7.76
N LEU A 66 -12.89 -6.77 9.00
CA LEU A 66 -13.63 -7.99 9.37
C LEU A 66 -15.14 -7.80 9.22
N PHE A 67 -15.64 -6.62 9.57
CA PHE A 67 -17.08 -6.32 9.56
C PHE A 67 -17.68 -6.35 8.16
N VAL A 68 -17.01 -5.69 7.18
CA VAL A 68 -17.53 -5.62 5.81
C VAL A 68 -17.70 -7.02 5.17
N PRO A 69 -16.68 -7.90 5.14
CA PRO A 69 -16.86 -9.27 4.62
C PRO A 69 -17.92 -10.07 5.41
N ALA A 70 -17.98 -9.90 6.73
CA ALA A 70 -19.00 -10.55 7.55
C ALA A 70 -20.42 -10.08 7.18
N LEU A 71 -20.60 -8.78 6.96
CA LEU A 71 -21.86 -8.21 6.49
C LEU A 71 -22.29 -8.87 5.16
N PHE A 72 -21.39 -8.95 4.17
CA PHE A 72 -21.67 -9.61 2.88
C PHE A 72 -22.08 -11.07 3.05
N LEU A 73 -21.40 -11.79 3.96
CA LEU A 73 -21.66 -13.20 4.23
C LEU A 73 -23.01 -13.41 4.90
N PHE A 74 -23.27 -12.71 6.01
CA PHE A 74 -24.45 -12.95 6.85
C PHE A 74 -25.73 -12.34 6.29
N THR A 75 -25.64 -11.26 5.48
CA THR A 75 -26.82 -10.68 4.80
C THR A 75 -27.17 -11.36 3.49
N GLY A 76 -26.34 -12.32 3.03
CA GLY A 76 -26.55 -12.98 1.74
C GLY A 76 -26.19 -12.15 0.51
N TRP A 77 -25.56 -10.97 0.69
CA TRP A 77 -25.08 -10.15 -0.45
C TRP A 77 -24.05 -10.90 -1.29
N SER A 78 -23.17 -11.66 -0.66
CA SER A 78 -22.22 -12.53 -1.35
C SER A 78 -22.90 -13.51 -2.30
N ALA A 79 -24.03 -14.11 -1.88
CA ALA A 79 -24.82 -15.01 -2.72
C ALA A 79 -25.45 -14.27 -3.91
N LYS A 80 -26.00 -13.06 -3.69
CA LYS A 80 -26.57 -12.24 -4.77
C LYS A 80 -25.52 -11.84 -5.80
N ILE A 81 -24.32 -11.45 -5.37
CA ILE A 81 -23.19 -11.13 -6.27
C ILE A 81 -22.82 -12.37 -7.09
N ARG A 82 -22.70 -13.53 -6.46
CA ARG A 82 -22.44 -14.80 -7.14
C ARG A 82 -23.49 -15.09 -8.19
N ASP A 83 -24.76 -14.93 -7.87
CA ASP A 83 -25.87 -15.22 -8.79
C ASP A 83 -25.85 -14.27 -10.01
N VAL A 84 -25.51 -12.99 -9.80
CA VAL A 84 -25.28 -12.02 -10.90
C VAL A 84 -24.07 -12.45 -11.75
N ALA A 85 -22.95 -12.79 -11.11
CA ALA A 85 -21.76 -13.25 -11.80
C ALA A 85 -22.01 -14.53 -12.62
N GLN A 86 -22.84 -15.45 -12.12
CA GLN A 86 -23.24 -16.68 -12.83
C GLN A 86 -24.13 -16.40 -14.05
N ARG A 87 -25.01 -15.41 -13.97
CA ARG A 87 -25.87 -15.00 -15.11
C ARG A 87 -25.05 -14.38 -16.25
N LEU A 88 -23.99 -13.61 -15.92
CA LEU A 88 -23.12 -12.94 -16.89
C LEU A 88 -21.99 -13.83 -17.40
N GLY A 89 -21.39 -14.61 -16.51
CA GLY A 89 -20.25 -15.47 -16.79
C GLY A 89 -20.68 -16.92 -17.06
N LYS A 90 -20.55 -17.36 -18.32
CA LYS A 90 -20.91 -18.74 -18.71
C LYS A 90 -19.90 -19.78 -18.23
N LYS A 91 -18.62 -19.43 -18.12
CA LYS A 91 -17.52 -20.32 -17.70
C LYS A 91 -17.10 -20.00 -16.28
N TRP A 92 -16.73 -21.01 -15.53
CA TRP A 92 -16.32 -20.91 -14.12
C TRP A 92 -15.26 -19.81 -13.83
N PHE A 93 -14.25 -19.70 -14.69
CA PHE A 93 -13.23 -18.66 -14.59
C PHE A 93 -13.85 -17.24 -14.61
N PHE A 94 -14.73 -16.97 -15.60
CA PHE A 94 -15.37 -15.65 -15.71
C PHE A 94 -16.33 -15.37 -14.56
N VAL A 95 -16.98 -16.39 -14.01
CA VAL A 95 -17.86 -16.23 -12.83
C VAL A 95 -17.04 -15.75 -11.63
N ILE A 96 -15.88 -16.34 -11.36
CA ILE A 96 -15.01 -15.92 -10.26
C ILE A 96 -14.46 -14.50 -10.51
N GLY A 97 -14.00 -14.22 -11.72
CA GLY A 97 -13.49 -12.91 -12.08
C GLY A 97 -14.55 -11.80 -11.97
N LEU A 98 -15.75 -12.03 -12.48
CA LEU A 98 -16.87 -11.09 -12.37
C LEU A 98 -17.33 -10.90 -10.91
N TYR A 99 -17.38 -11.99 -10.15
CA TYR A 99 -17.64 -11.88 -8.71
C TYR A 99 -16.62 -11.00 -8.02
N SER A 100 -15.33 -11.20 -8.32
CA SER A 100 -14.25 -10.39 -7.77
C SER A 100 -14.41 -8.91 -8.12
N ILE A 101 -14.67 -8.58 -9.38
CA ILE A 101 -14.88 -7.20 -9.83
C ILE A 101 -16.07 -6.55 -9.10
N ILE A 102 -17.24 -7.22 -9.10
CA ILE A 102 -18.44 -6.65 -8.46
C ILE A 102 -18.22 -6.45 -6.96
N PHE A 103 -17.62 -7.43 -6.29
CA PHE A 103 -17.29 -7.33 -4.88
C PHE A 103 -16.33 -6.18 -4.60
N THR A 104 -15.25 -6.05 -5.39
CA THR A 104 -14.26 -4.96 -5.26
C THR A 104 -14.90 -3.59 -5.49
N LEU A 105 -15.79 -3.44 -6.48
CA LEU A 105 -16.49 -2.18 -6.73
C LEU A 105 -17.40 -1.78 -5.57
N ILE A 106 -18.15 -2.71 -5.00
CA ILE A 106 -19.05 -2.42 -3.88
C ILE A 106 -18.24 -2.07 -2.62
N THR A 107 -17.21 -2.85 -2.30
CA THR A 107 -16.35 -2.57 -1.14
C THR A 107 -15.62 -1.24 -1.30
N PHE A 108 -15.12 -0.91 -2.49
CA PHE A 108 -14.53 0.39 -2.78
C PHE A 108 -15.47 1.55 -2.46
N LEU A 109 -16.76 1.47 -2.87
CA LEU A 109 -17.74 2.51 -2.58
C LEU A 109 -18.05 2.63 -1.08
N ILE A 110 -18.03 1.51 -0.35
CA ILE A 110 -18.23 1.47 1.11
C ILE A 110 -17.01 2.06 1.84
N ASP A 111 -15.80 1.77 1.35
CA ASP A 111 -14.54 2.16 1.99
C ASP A 111 -14.09 3.58 1.64
N LEU A 112 -14.55 4.15 0.51
CA LEU A 112 -14.15 5.46 0.03
C LEU A 112 -14.38 6.61 1.05
N PRO A 113 -15.54 6.71 1.75
CA PRO A 113 -15.73 7.73 2.78
C PRO A 113 -14.80 7.56 3.98
N ILE A 114 -14.50 6.33 4.35
CA ILE A 114 -13.60 6.04 5.47
C ILE A 114 -12.16 6.38 5.09
N GLY A 115 -11.72 6.02 3.90
CA GLY A 115 -10.42 6.40 3.36
C GLY A 115 -10.27 7.92 3.26
N TYR A 116 -11.34 8.64 2.88
CA TYR A 116 -11.31 10.10 2.91
C TYR A 116 -11.03 10.66 4.32
N LEU A 117 -11.64 10.09 5.36
CA LEU A 117 -11.45 10.55 6.74
C LEU A 117 -10.10 10.12 7.31
N SER A 118 -9.71 8.84 7.12
CA SER A 118 -8.52 8.24 7.72
C SER A 118 -7.22 8.67 7.04
N ASP A 119 -7.25 8.86 5.72
CA ASP A 119 -6.04 9.11 4.94
C ASP A 119 -5.97 10.58 4.50
N TYR A 120 -6.95 11.04 3.70
CA TYR A 120 -6.91 12.40 3.14
C TYR A 120 -7.09 13.48 4.23
N SER A 121 -8.21 13.45 4.95
CA SER A 121 -8.57 14.50 5.90
C SER A 121 -7.64 14.54 7.12
N MET A 122 -7.30 13.37 7.65
CA MET A 122 -6.39 13.27 8.80
C MET A 122 -5.00 13.82 8.44
N GLU A 123 -4.38 13.37 7.35
CA GLU A 123 -3.03 13.82 6.96
C GLU A 123 -2.99 15.34 6.70
N HIS A 124 -4.06 15.92 6.13
CA HIS A 124 -4.18 17.36 5.93
C HIS A 124 -4.33 18.11 7.26
N SER A 125 -5.13 17.61 8.20
CA SER A 125 -5.35 18.25 9.49
C SER A 125 -4.07 18.36 10.31
N PHE A 126 -3.15 17.38 10.15
CA PHE A 126 -1.84 17.43 10.77
C PHE A 126 -0.78 18.18 9.94
N GLY A 127 -1.14 18.63 8.73
CA GLY A 127 -0.24 19.36 7.84
C GLY A 127 0.84 18.50 7.20
N LEU A 128 0.60 17.19 7.08
CA LEU A 128 1.54 16.19 6.55
C LEU A 128 1.30 15.85 5.08
N SER A 129 0.20 16.33 4.48
CA SER A 129 -0.13 16.10 3.08
C SER A 129 -0.21 17.42 2.29
N ASN A 130 0.26 17.37 1.04
CA ASN A 130 0.07 18.38 0.01
C ASN A 130 -0.89 17.89 -1.09
N GLN A 131 -1.32 16.63 -1.02
CA GLN A 131 -2.10 15.98 -2.06
C GLN A 131 -3.43 16.68 -2.27
N THR A 132 -3.76 16.99 -3.52
CA THR A 132 -5.09 17.53 -3.85
C THR A 132 -6.15 16.43 -3.79
N ILE A 133 -7.42 16.81 -3.55
CA ILE A 133 -8.54 15.84 -3.57
C ILE A 133 -8.66 15.13 -4.93
N GLY A 134 -8.36 15.85 -6.03
CA GLY A 134 -8.36 15.27 -7.38
C GLY A 134 -7.31 14.19 -7.54
N LYS A 135 -6.08 14.43 -7.04
CA LYS A 135 -5.00 13.44 -7.07
C LYS A 135 -5.31 12.25 -6.16
N TRP A 136 -5.86 12.50 -4.95
CA TRP A 136 -6.27 11.44 -4.05
C TRP A 136 -7.33 10.53 -4.68
N LEU A 137 -8.36 11.10 -5.32
CA LEU A 137 -9.37 10.32 -6.05
C LEU A 137 -8.76 9.55 -7.22
N GLN A 138 -7.89 10.18 -8.01
CA GLN A 138 -7.18 9.53 -9.12
C GLN A 138 -6.42 8.30 -8.63
N ASP A 139 -5.66 8.42 -7.54
CA ASP A 139 -4.88 7.31 -6.98
C ASP A 139 -5.78 6.17 -6.48
N ASN A 140 -6.91 6.51 -5.87
CA ASN A 140 -7.92 5.52 -5.47
C ASN A 140 -8.54 4.80 -6.67
N PHE A 141 -8.85 5.50 -7.77
CA PHE A 141 -9.38 4.85 -8.99
C PHE A 141 -8.33 4.00 -9.70
N ILE A 142 -7.06 4.42 -9.73
CA ILE A 142 -5.96 3.59 -10.24
C ILE A 142 -5.85 2.31 -9.41
N SER A 143 -5.85 2.43 -8.08
CA SER A 143 -5.81 1.29 -7.14
C SER A 143 -7.01 0.35 -7.36
N LEU A 144 -8.21 0.90 -7.57
CA LEU A 144 -9.42 0.13 -7.89
C LEU A 144 -9.24 -0.66 -9.20
N ALA A 145 -8.73 -0.01 -10.26
CA ALA A 145 -8.51 -0.67 -11.55
C ALA A 145 -7.49 -1.82 -11.42
N ILE A 146 -6.37 -1.59 -10.73
CA ILE A 146 -5.37 -2.62 -10.45
C ILE A 146 -6.01 -3.77 -9.66
N SER A 147 -6.75 -3.47 -8.60
CA SER A 147 -7.42 -4.48 -7.77
C SER A 147 -8.42 -5.33 -8.55
N CYS A 148 -9.20 -4.71 -9.45
CA CYS A 148 -10.12 -5.43 -10.34
C CYS A 148 -9.37 -6.36 -11.30
N ILE A 149 -8.28 -5.87 -11.92
CA ILE A 149 -7.46 -6.66 -12.86
C ILE A 149 -6.81 -7.83 -12.11
N MET A 150 -6.18 -7.57 -10.98
CA MET A 150 -5.50 -8.59 -10.19
C MET A 150 -6.48 -9.64 -9.63
N GLY A 151 -7.62 -9.19 -9.13
CA GLY A 151 -8.68 -10.09 -8.67
C GLY A 151 -9.21 -10.98 -9.79
N PHE A 152 -9.46 -10.41 -10.97
CA PHE A 152 -9.92 -11.16 -12.13
C PHE A 152 -8.89 -12.19 -12.60
N LEU A 153 -7.61 -11.80 -12.68
CA LEU A 153 -6.56 -12.65 -13.22
C LEU A 153 -6.07 -13.75 -12.26
N PHE A 154 -6.11 -13.53 -10.94
CA PHE A 154 -5.42 -14.43 -10.00
C PHE A 154 -6.35 -15.12 -8.99
N LEU A 155 -7.55 -14.59 -8.72
CA LEU A 155 -8.41 -15.15 -7.67
C LEU A 155 -8.92 -16.58 -8.00
N TRP A 156 -9.01 -16.93 -9.25
CA TRP A 156 -9.42 -18.29 -9.66
C TRP A 156 -8.41 -19.38 -9.24
N VAL A 157 -7.14 -19.03 -9.04
CA VAL A 157 -6.09 -20.00 -8.66
C VAL A 157 -6.40 -20.68 -7.32
N PRO A 158 -6.58 -19.98 -6.20
CA PRO A 158 -6.94 -20.61 -4.93
C PRO A 158 -8.28 -21.35 -4.99
N TYR A 159 -9.25 -20.85 -5.77
CA TYR A 159 -10.52 -21.56 -5.96
C TYR A 159 -10.36 -22.86 -6.77
N LEU A 160 -9.46 -22.88 -7.75
CA LEU A 160 -9.13 -24.11 -8.48
C LEU A 160 -8.47 -25.14 -7.55
N LEU A 161 -7.54 -24.69 -6.72
CA LEU A 161 -6.85 -25.53 -5.75
C LEU A 161 -7.83 -26.07 -4.70
N LEU A 162 -8.74 -25.24 -4.21
CA LEU A 162 -9.81 -25.67 -3.30
C LEU A 162 -10.67 -26.77 -3.93
N LYS A 163 -11.01 -26.63 -5.22
CA LYS A 163 -11.80 -27.64 -5.95
C LYS A 163 -11.04 -28.94 -6.19
N LYS A 164 -9.74 -28.86 -6.55
CA LYS A 164 -8.92 -30.02 -6.88
C LYS A 164 -8.34 -30.74 -5.65
N SER A 165 -8.07 -30.02 -4.59
CA SER A 165 -7.46 -30.56 -3.36
C SER A 165 -8.05 -29.89 -2.11
N PRO A 166 -9.29 -30.24 -1.72
CA PRO A 166 -10.00 -29.60 -0.60
C PRO A 166 -9.26 -29.67 0.73
N GLN A 167 -8.44 -30.70 0.96
CA GLN A 167 -7.70 -30.88 2.20
C GLN A 167 -6.37 -30.12 2.25
N ARG A 168 -5.70 -29.88 1.08
CA ARG A 168 -4.36 -29.28 0.99
C ARG A 168 -4.30 -28.01 0.16
N TRP A 169 -5.44 -27.42 -0.20
CA TRP A 169 -5.52 -26.21 -1.02
C TRP A 169 -4.73 -25.06 -0.42
N TRP A 170 -4.76 -24.92 0.91
CA TRP A 170 -4.03 -23.88 1.63
C TRP A 170 -2.51 -24.02 1.47
N LEU A 171 -1.98 -25.27 1.52
CA LEU A 171 -0.56 -25.55 1.33
C LEU A 171 -0.11 -25.19 -0.09
N TYR A 172 -0.85 -25.65 -1.09
CA TYR A 172 -0.51 -25.35 -2.50
C TYR A 172 -0.64 -23.86 -2.81
N THR A 173 -1.65 -23.18 -2.26
CA THR A 173 -1.80 -21.72 -2.39
C THR A 173 -0.62 -21.00 -1.74
N SER A 174 -0.16 -21.42 -0.56
CA SER A 174 1.00 -20.82 0.11
C SER A 174 2.29 -21.03 -0.69
N ILE A 175 2.50 -22.22 -1.25
CA ILE A 175 3.67 -22.50 -2.10
C ILE A 175 3.65 -21.62 -3.36
N LEU A 176 2.49 -21.44 -4.01
CA LEU A 176 2.36 -20.59 -5.19
C LEU A 176 2.44 -19.08 -4.87
N ALA A 177 2.10 -18.70 -3.64
CA ALA A 177 2.23 -17.31 -3.20
C ALA A 177 3.68 -16.84 -3.16
N VAL A 178 4.64 -17.73 -2.87
CA VAL A 178 6.06 -17.36 -2.81
C VAL A 178 6.59 -16.80 -4.15
N PRO A 179 6.55 -17.55 -5.28
CA PRO A 179 6.99 -17.00 -6.56
C PRO A 179 6.14 -15.81 -7.02
N PHE A 180 4.86 -15.76 -6.64
CA PHE A 180 4.00 -14.62 -6.93
C PHE A 180 4.45 -13.35 -6.19
N ILE A 181 4.86 -13.46 -4.92
CA ILE A 181 5.42 -12.34 -4.15
C ILE A 181 6.71 -11.84 -4.81
N PHE A 182 7.62 -12.73 -5.19
CA PHE A 182 8.83 -12.35 -5.92
C PHE A 182 8.53 -11.63 -7.24
N LEU A 183 7.55 -12.14 -8.01
CA LEU A 183 7.09 -11.48 -9.22
C LEU A 183 6.58 -10.06 -8.93
N MET A 184 5.79 -9.89 -7.87
CA MET A 184 5.23 -8.59 -7.49
C MET A 184 6.29 -7.61 -7.01
N ILE A 185 7.33 -8.07 -6.31
CA ILE A 185 8.48 -7.23 -5.92
C ILE A 185 9.18 -6.64 -7.16
N LEU A 186 9.24 -7.38 -8.26
CA LEU A 186 9.81 -6.90 -9.52
C LEU A 186 8.83 -6.02 -10.32
N VAL A 187 7.55 -6.38 -10.34
CA VAL A 187 6.52 -5.68 -11.13
C VAL A 187 6.17 -4.32 -10.50
N GLN A 188 6.14 -4.25 -9.17
CA GLN A 188 5.70 -3.06 -8.45
C GLN A 188 6.50 -1.81 -8.83
N PRO A 189 7.85 -1.75 -8.69
CA PRO A 189 8.61 -0.54 -8.99
C PRO A 189 8.64 -0.19 -10.48
N LEU A 190 8.52 -1.19 -11.38
CA LEU A 190 8.64 -0.99 -12.82
C LEU A 190 7.31 -0.58 -13.48
N TRP A 191 6.18 -1.08 -12.99
CA TRP A 191 4.90 -0.96 -13.68
C TRP A 191 3.82 -0.30 -12.83
N ILE A 192 3.80 -0.55 -11.51
CA ILE A 192 2.75 -0.05 -10.62
C ILE A 192 3.10 1.33 -10.07
N ASP A 193 4.29 1.51 -9.50
CA ASP A 193 4.69 2.77 -8.88
C ASP A 193 4.67 3.98 -9.86
N PRO A 194 5.04 3.82 -11.17
CA PRO A 194 4.94 4.91 -12.13
C PRO A 194 3.50 5.38 -12.43
N LEU A 195 2.48 4.58 -12.11
CA LEU A 195 1.08 5.00 -12.24
C LEU A 195 0.68 6.03 -11.18
N PHE A 196 1.35 6.02 -10.04
CA PHE A 196 1.06 6.90 -8.90
C PHE A 196 2.01 8.08 -8.80
N ASN A 197 3.28 7.89 -9.18
CA ASN A 197 4.34 8.86 -8.98
C ASN A 197 5.15 9.10 -10.25
N LYS A 198 5.66 10.33 -10.39
CA LYS A 198 6.59 10.66 -11.46
C LYS A 198 8.01 10.35 -11.00
N PHE A 199 8.73 9.57 -11.78
CA PHE A 199 10.13 9.26 -11.59
C PHE A 199 10.97 10.00 -12.64
N GLY A 200 12.11 10.54 -12.22
CA GLY A 200 13.04 11.24 -13.11
C GLY A 200 14.49 11.08 -12.65
N PRO A 201 15.45 11.53 -13.49
CA PRO A 201 16.84 11.60 -13.07
C PRO A 201 16.97 12.63 -11.95
N MET A 202 17.84 12.34 -10.98
CA MET A 202 18.08 13.25 -9.86
C MET A 202 18.58 14.62 -10.35
N GLN A 203 17.93 15.69 -9.87
CA GLN A 203 18.25 17.07 -10.27
C GLN A 203 19.53 17.55 -9.57
N ASP A 204 19.69 17.25 -8.27
CA ASP A 204 20.90 17.59 -7.51
C ASP A 204 22.03 16.61 -7.83
N LYS A 205 22.89 17.02 -8.78
CA LYS A 205 24.03 16.20 -9.21
C LYS A 205 25.13 16.05 -8.14
N ALA A 206 25.24 16.99 -7.22
CA ALA A 206 26.19 16.90 -6.12
C ALA A 206 25.73 15.84 -5.10
N LEU A 207 24.44 15.79 -4.80
CA LEU A 207 23.85 14.76 -3.95
C LEU A 207 23.87 13.38 -4.64
N GLU A 208 23.55 13.30 -5.94
CA GLU A 208 23.66 12.08 -6.74
C GLU A 208 25.06 11.46 -6.63
N THR A 209 26.10 12.26 -6.81
CA THR A 209 27.50 11.80 -6.70
C THR A 209 27.83 11.26 -5.32
N LYS A 210 27.33 11.89 -4.25
CA LYS A 210 27.53 11.41 -2.88
C LYS A 210 26.82 10.07 -2.63
N ILE A 211 25.59 9.92 -3.13
CA ILE A 211 24.80 8.69 -3.01
C ILE A 211 25.50 7.56 -3.77
N LEU A 212 25.96 7.80 -4.99
CA LEU A 212 26.66 6.80 -5.79
C LEU A 212 27.97 6.37 -5.14
N ALA A 213 28.76 7.31 -4.58
CA ALA A 213 29.98 7.00 -3.84
C ALA A 213 29.69 6.14 -2.59
N LEU A 214 28.56 6.35 -1.92
CA LEU A 214 28.13 5.55 -0.78
C LEU A 214 27.68 4.13 -1.23
N ALA A 215 26.94 4.06 -2.34
CA ALA A 215 26.52 2.79 -2.94
C ALA A 215 27.74 1.92 -3.36
N GLU A 216 28.76 2.56 -3.98
CA GLU A 216 29.99 1.87 -4.35
C GLU A 216 30.73 1.32 -3.13
N LYS A 217 30.84 2.09 -2.03
CA LYS A 217 31.41 1.63 -0.75
C LYS A 217 30.63 0.45 -0.16
N SER A 218 29.33 0.36 -0.43
CA SER A 218 28.45 -0.72 0.02
C SER A 218 28.44 -1.93 -0.94
N GLY A 219 29.27 -1.94 -1.98
CA GLY A 219 29.38 -3.03 -2.94
C GLY A 219 28.26 -3.03 -4.02
N ILE A 220 27.50 -1.95 -4.15
CA ILE A 220 26.42 -1.80 -5.16
C ILE A 220 26.95 -0.91 -6.31
N ALA A 221 28.00 -1.35 -6.96
CA ALA A 221 28.59 -0.64 -8.10
C ALA A 221 27.62 -0.66 -9.30
N GLY A 222 27.62 0.43 -10.09
CA GLY A 222 26.77 0.55 -11.28
C GLY A 222 25.31 0.91 -11.00
N SER A 223 24.97 1.28 -9.78
CA SER A 223 23.65 1.77 -9.40
C SER A 223 23.25 3.04 -10.14
N ARG A 224 21.95 3.26 -10.29
CA ARG A 224 21.38 4.52 -10.80
C ARG A 224 20.51 5.14 -9.72
N VAL A 225 20.56 6.47 -9.62
CA VAL A 225 19.75 7.24 -8.66
C VAL A 225 18.59 7.90 -9.42
N PHE A 226 17.39 7.73 -8.92
CA PHE A 226 16.21 8.38 -9.45
C PHE A 226 15.58 9.25 -8.36
N GLU A 227 15.02 10.37 -8.79
CA GLU A 227 14.22 11.24 -7.93
C GLU A 227 12.75 10.95 -8.15
N VAL A 228 11.99 10.88 -7.07
CA VAL A 228 10.54 10.69 -7.08
C VAL A 228 9.87 11.99 -6.65
N ALA A 229 8.94 12.53 -7.43
CA ALA A 229 8.21 13.76 -7.12
C ALA A 229 7.20 13.58 -5.97
N LYS A 230 7.60 12.93 -4.89
CA LYS A 230 6.72 12.58 -3.75
C LYS A 230 6.31 13.79 -2.91
N SER A 231 7.08 14.87 -2.96
CA SER A 231 6.76 16.13 -2.28
C SER A 231 5.52 16.83 -2.84
N GLU A 232 5.04 16.46 -4.03
CA GLU A 232 3.75 16.91 -4.56
C GLU A 232 2.59 16.38 -3.69
N ASP A 233 2.74 15.18 -3.10
CA ASP A 233 1.69 14.50 -2.35
C ASP A 233 1.87 14.60 -0.84
N THR A 234 3.10 14.53 -0.34
CA THR A 234 3.37 14.43 1.10
C THR A 234 4.57 15.26 1.54
N LYS A 235 4.52 15.77 2.77
CA LYS A 235 5.66 16.41 3.45
C LYS A 235 6.52 15.41 4.21
N LYS A 236 6.12 14.14 4.26
CA LYS A 236 6.91 13.09 4.90
C LYS A 236 8.14 12.78 4.06
N VAL A 237 9.29 12.76 4.70
CA VAL A 237 10.57 12.41 4.04
C VAL A 237 10.77 10.91 4.09
N ASN A 238 11.10 10.30 2.96
CA ASN A 238 11.44 8.89 2.88
C ASN A 238 12.46 8.63 1.77
N ALA A 239 13.29 7.61 1.95
CA ALA A 239 14.20 7.09 0.94
C ALA A 239 14.22 5.56 1.02
N TYR A 240 14.29 4.90 -0.14
CA TYR A 240 14.35 3.45 -0.21
C TYR A 240 15.23 2.98 -1.37
N VAL A 241 15.70 1.75 -1.27
CA VAL A 241 16.48 1.05 -2.31
C VAL A 241 15.57 -0.05 -2.89
N THR A 242 15.53 -0.16 -4.23
CA THR A 242 14.75 -1.18 -4.95
C THR A 242 15.63 -1.94 -5.92
#